data_a0adabb8e335559790c8cb3e38012d83
#
_entry.id   a0adabb8e335559790c8cb3e38012d83
#
_cell.length_a   1.000
_cell.length_b   1.000
_cell.length_c   1.000
_cell.angle_alpha   90.00
_cell.angle_beta   90.00
_cell.angle_gamma   90.00
#
_symmetry.space_group_name_H-M   'P 1'
#
loop_
_entity.id
_entity.type
_entity.pdbx_description
1 polymer ?
#
loop_
_entity_poly.entity_id
_entity_poly.type
_entity_poly.pdbx_seq_one_letter_code
_entity_poly.pdbx_strand_id
1 'polypeptide(L)'
;MNRAQIAPGVHLLYDPAPKFNRCRISIHFAFPARRDTATAHALLPLVLERGYADCPDMTQLSKKLARLYGADLTVDARPMGCNHNLCVSVTGIKDVFALEQEPLTQEYTDLALGVAFRPYLVEGSFDPEAVAIEKQMLKKALEDELNDKQLYCQRQASRAFFGDSPAGVRQEGYLEEVDGITGADLLSAYQQMLSAAQIELVVLGCTQEQCAQVQTALLDQLSRVQRAPQPLEPNIAMPPEQTPRQLTQCFDTVQAKLCMLFTLGRPMQPQELAAMRLAIALYGGSATSRLFLRVREAQHLCYYCSSSFQSFTGCMAVNSGVEHADALRAQQAVLAELEGLCTGPIEAEELEDCRRGILSAMDGVEDTLGGLENWYYMEILRGEPMQTPSQARADLCSVQADQVRQLLRQFTLSVSCLLTKEGVSVHE
;
A
#
# COMPACT_ATOMS: atom_id res chain seq x y z
N MET A 1 12.37 -14.71 -11.39
CA MET A 1 12.42 -14.54 -9.92
C MET A 1 12.11 -15.88 -9.25
N ASN A 2 12.84 -16.27 -8.22
CA ASN A 2 12.68 -17.55 -7.52
C ASN A 2 12.23 -17.29 -6.09
N ARG A 3 11.15 -17.97 -5.67
CA ARG A 3 10.65 -17.93 -4.30
C ARG A 3 10.75 -19.31 -3.65
N ALA A 4 11.24 -19.36 -2.41
CA ALA A 4 11.37 -20.60 -1.64
C ALA A 4 11.09 -20.38 -0.17
N GLN A 5 10.47 -21.34 0.51
CA GLN A 5 10.37 -21.34 1.96
C GLN A 5 11.74 -21.75 2.56
N ILE A 6 12.27 -20.94 3.47
CA ILE A 6 13.57 -21.17 4.10
C ILE A 6 13.48 -21.52 5.59
N ALA A 7 12.34 -21.20 6.21
CA ALA A 7 11.98 -21.60 7.56
C ALA A 7 10.44 -21.51 7.74
N PRO A 8 9.86 -22.04 8.83
CA PRO A 8 8.42 -21.88 9.09
C PRO A 8 8.00 -20.41 9.10
N GLY A 9 7.08 -20.04 8.20
CA GLY A 9 6.62 -18.65 8.03
C GLY A 9 7.68 -17.68 7.53
N VAL A 10 8.76 -18.17 6.88
CA VAL A 10 9.84 -17.36 6.30
C VAL A 10 10.12 -17.82 4.88
N HIS A 11 10.03 -16.91 3.95
CA HIS A 11 10.31 -17.15 2.54
C HIS A 11 11.43 -16.24 2.04
N LEU A 12 12.13 -16.68 1.02
CA LEU A 12 13.13 -15.93 0.28
C LEU A 12 12.64 -15.73 -1.14
N LEU A 13 12.64 -14.48 -1.58
CA LEU A 13 12.44 -14.08 -2.97
C LEU A 13 13.77 -13.56 -3.52
N TYR A 14 14.28 -14.19 -4.56
CA TYR A 14 15.60 -13.87 -5.12
C TYR A 14 15.56 -13.63 -6.62
N ASP A 15 16.28 -12.58 -7.06
CA ASP A 15 16.60 -12.33 -8.46
C ASP A 15 17.98 -11.66 -8.58
N PRO A 16 18.88 -12.18 -9.42
CA PRO A 16 20.20 -11.58 -9.63
C PRO A 16 20.14 -10.21 -10.31
N ALA A 17 19.02 -9.87 -10.95
CA ALA A 17 18.71 -8.59 -11.57
C ALA A 17 19.95 -7.94 -12.23
N PRO A 18 20.56 -8.60 -13.25
CA PRO A 18 21.90 -8.25 -13.74
C PRO A 18 21.94 -6.88 -14.43
N LYS A 19 20.83 -6.37 -14.87
CA LYS A 19 20.74 -5.05 -15.54
C LYS A 19 20.99 -3.87 -14.60
N PHE A 20 20.86 -4.06 -13.28
CA PHE A 20 21.03 -3.00 -12.30
C PHE A 20 22.46 -2.95 -11.77
N ASN A 21 22.97 -1.74 -11.54
CA ASN A 21 24.25 -1.48 -10.86
C ASN A 21 24.10 -1.41 -9.33
N ARG A 22 22.89 -1.54 -8.83
CA ARG A 22 22.56 -1.55 -7.40
C ARG A 22 22.01 -2.91 -6.99
N CYS A 23 22.09 -3.20 -5.71
CA CYS A 23 21.39 -4.30 -5.07
C CYS A 23 20.43 -3.76 -4.01
N ARG A 24 19.44 -4.58 -3.66
CA ARG A 24 18.43 -4.27 -2.64
C ARG A 24 18.15 -5.49 -1.79
N ILE A 25 18.16 -5.30 -0.49
CA ILE A 25 17.81 -6.28 0.52
C ILE A 25 16.66 -5.73 1.31
N SER A 26 15.53 -6.45 1.33
CA SER A 26 14.31 -6.03 2.04
C SER A 26 13.78 -7.16 2.89
N ILE A 27 13.28 -6.83 4.06
CA ILE A 27 12.65 -7.76 5.00
C ILE A 27 11.24 -7.25 5.25
N HIS A 28 10.25 -7.98 4.74
CA HIS A 28 8.83 -7.71 4.95
C HIS A 28 8.32 -8.55 6.11
N PHE A 29 7.62 -7.90 7.02
CA PHE A 29 6.90 -8.51 8.13
C PHE A 29 5.41 -8.30 7.89
N ALA A 30 4.71 -9.33 7.43
CA ALA A 30 3.28 -9.30 7.20
C ALA A 30 2.55 -9.94 8.39
N PHE A 31 1.56 -9.26 8.95
CA PHE A 31 0.81 -9.70 10.13
C PHE A 31 -0.64 -9.20 10.10
N PRO A 32 -1.57 -9.88 10.78
CA PRO A 32 -2.98 -9.45 10.84
C PRO A 32 -3.12 -8.04 11.41
N ALA A 33 -3.95 -7.22 10.77
CA ALA A 33 -4.29 -5.89 11.26
C ALA A 33 -5.16 -6.00 12.51
N ARG A 34 -4.75 -5.39 13.62
CA ARG A 34 -5.46 -5.39 14.91
C ARG A 34 -5.64 -3.97 15.42
N ARG A 35 -6.85 -3.66 15.86
CA ARG A 35 -7.20 -2.32 16.35
C ARG A 35 -6.40 -1.92 17.59
N ASP A 36 -6.17 -2.86 18.49
CA ASP A 36 -5.50 -2.65 19.78
C ASP A 36 -3.99 -2.40 19.69
N THR A 37 -3.35 -2.78 18.57
CA THR A 37 -1.92 -2.57 18.32
C THR A 37 -1.64 -1.61 17.17
N ALA A 38 -2.67 -1.13 16.48
CA ALA A 38 -2.52 -0.33 15.26
C ALA A 38 -1.67 0.92 15.46
N THR A 39 -1.89 1.68 16.55
CA THR A 39 -1.16 2.93 16.81
C THR A 39 0.31 2.67 17.21
N ALA A 40 0.58 1.60 17.95
CA ALA A 40 1.96 1.18 18.21
C ALA A 40 2.68 0.72 16.94
N HIS A 41 2.00 -0.05 16.06
CA HIS A 41 2.56 -0.45 14.77
C HIS A 41 2.75 0.73 13.80
N ALA A 42 1.92 1.78 13.88
CA ALA A 42 2.12 3.01 13.11
C ALA A 42 3.36 3.80 13.55
N LEU A 43 3.66 3.79 14.85
CA LEU A 43 4.81 4.48 15.42
C LEU A 43 6.12 3.69 15.22
N LEU A 44 6.03 2.37 15.14
CA LEU A 44 7.20 1.47 15.09
C LEU A 44 8.18 1.78 13.95
N PRO A 45 7.78 1.92 12.67
CA PRO A 45 8.70 2.24 11.58
C PRO A 45 9.42 3.56 11.79
N LEU A 46 8.75 4.57 12.33
CA LEU A 46 9.33 5.90 12.60
C LEU A 46 10.47 5.80 13.63
N VAL A 47 10.27 5.03 14.69
CA VAL A 47 11.29 4.84 15.74
C VAL A 47 12.43 3.95 15.25
N LEU A 48 12.15 2.88 14.48
CA LEU A 48 13.18 2.00 13.93
C LEU A 48 14.09 2.71 12.92
N GLU A 49 13.56 3.66 12.15
CA GLU A 49 14.34 4.41 11.16
C GLU A 49 15.33 5.40 11.79
N ARG A 50 15.17 5.73 13.09
CA ARG A 50 16.08 6.65 13.79
C ARG A 50 17.46 6.06 14.06
N GLY A 51 17.54 4.73 14.19
CA GLY A 51 18.79 4.06 14.50
C GLY A 51 18.59 2.66 15.08
N TYR A 52 19.70 1.99 15.34
CA TYR A 52 19.73 0.65 15.91
C TYR A 52 20.94 0.50 16.83
N ALA A 53 21.13 -0.66 17.47
CA ALA A 53 22.16 -0.86 18.52
C ALA A 53 23.57 -0.37 18.16
N ASP A 54 24.03 -0.59 16.90
CA ASP A 54 25.36 -0.18 16.46
C ASP A 54 25.43 1.28 15.97
N CYS A 55 24.28 1.89 15.69
CA CYS A 55 24.14 3.30 15.29
C CYS A 55 22.92 3.88 16.01
N PRO A 56 23.03 4.25 17.30
CA PRO A 56 21.89 4.56 18.17
C PRO A 56 21.18 5.88 17.84
N ASP A 57 21.74 6.71 16.98
CA ASP A 57 21.12 7.98 16.58
C ASP A 57 21.25 8.24 15.07
N MET A 58 20.38 9.14 14.57
CA MET A 58 20.33 9.51 13.15
C MET A 58 21.64 10.07 12.60
N THR A 59 22.48 10.70 13.44
CA THR A 59 23.77 11.25 13.00
C THR A 59 24.75 10.14 12.69
N GLN A 60 24.83 9.12 13.56
CA GLN A 60 25.67 7.96 13.35
C GLN A 60 25.18 7.12 12.17
N LEU A 61 23.87 6.91 12.09
CA LEU A 61 23.25 6.19 10.98
C LEU A 61 23.50 6.91 9.65
N SER A 62 23.29 8.23 9.57
CA SER A 62 23.56 9.02 8.37
C SER A 62 25.03 8.96 7.94
N LYS A 63 25.97 9.00 8.91
CA LYS A 63 27.39 8.82 8.62
C LYS A 63 27.70 7.42 8.08
N LYS A 64 27.05 6.37 8.61
CA LYS A 64 27.20 5.01 8.10
C LYS A 64 26.67 4.93 6.68
N LEU A 65 25.46 5.43 6.39
CA LEU A 65 24.88 5.45 5.05
C LEU A 65 25.78 6.19 4.04
N ALA A 66 26.34 7.35 4.44
CA ALA A 66 27.26 8.10 3.59
C ALA A 66 28.54 7.30 3.27
N ARG A 67 29.11 6.58 4.24
CA ARG A 67 30.27 5.68 4.02
C ARG A 67 29.94 4.49 3.13
N LEU A 68 28.70 4.05 3.13
CA LEU A 68 28.17 3.01 2.25
C LEU A 68 27.73 3.57 0.89
N TYR A 69 28.47 4.59 0.39
CA TYR A 69 28.24 5.21 -0.93
C TYR A 69 26.84 5.83 -1.08
N GLY A 70 26.29 6.37 -0.01
CA GLY A 70 24.94 6.92 -0.01
C GLY A 70 23.88 5.82 -0.19
N ALA A 71 24.04 4.71 0.53
CA ALA A 71 23.00 3.69 0.60
C ALA A 71 21.73 4.29 1.16
N ASP A 72 20.59 3.82 0.62
CA ASP A 72 19.25 4.21 1.04
C ASP A 72 18.70 3.17 2.02
N LEU A 73 18.30 3.63 3.20
CA LEU A 73 17.58 2.83 4.20
C LEU A 73 16.15 3.36 4.29
N THR A 74 15.17 2.47 4.19
CA THR A 74 13.76 2.82 4.34
C THR A 74 13.11 1.85 5.31
N VAL A 75 12.33 2.38 6.26
CA VAL A 75 11.44 1.61 7.11
C VAL A 75 10.03 2.13 6.90
N ASP A 76 9.18 1.34 6.26
CA ASP A 76 7.81 1.75 5.97
C ASP A 76 6.79 0.71 6.44
N ALA A 77 5.56 1.15 6.60
CA ALA A 77 4.44 0.28 6.88
C ALA A 77 3.28 0.56 5.93
N ARG A 78 2.60 -0.51 5.48
CA ARG A 78 1.52 -0.42 4.48
C ARG A 78 0.35 -1.33 4.85
N PRO A 79 -0.89 -0.87 4.61
CA PRO A 79 -2.06 -1.74 4.75
C PRO A 79 -2.14 -2.72 3.56
N MET A 80 -2.57 -3.94 3.84
CA MET A 80 -2.76 -5.02 2.86
C MET A 80 -4.07 -5.76 3.12
N GLY A 81 -5.19 -5.13 2.79
CA GLY A 81 -6.51 -5.67 3.11
C GLY A 81 -6.71 -5.78 4.62
N CYS A 82 -6.86 -6.99 5.13
CA CYS A 82 -7.00 -7.28 6.56
C CYS A 82 -5.66 -7.45 7.29
N ASN A 83 -4.56 -7.16 6.62
CA ASN A 83 -3.21 -7.30 7.17
C ASN A 83 -2.44 -5.99 7.07
N HIS A 84 -1.39 -5.88 7.87
CA HIS A 84 -0.38 -4.83 7.75
C HIS A 84 0.96 -5.45 7.37
N ASN A 85 1.80 -4.68 6.70
CA ASN A 85 3.18 -5.03 6.38
C ASN A 85 4.11 -3.93 6.88
N LEU A 86 5.12 -4.31 7.67
CA LEU A 86 6.26 -3.47 7.94
C LEU A 86 7.43 -3.96 7.08
N CYS A 87 8.13 -3.05 6.42
CA CYS A 87 9.27 -3.36 5.56
C CYS A 87 10.50 -2.58 6.01
N VAL A 88 11.61 -3.28 6.19
CA VAL A 88 12.94 -2.69 6.33
C VAL A 88 13.71 -3.00 5.06
N SER A 89 14.19 -1.99 4.36
CA SER A 89 14.92 -2.19 3.10
C SER A 89 16.17 -1.33 3.02
N VAL A 90 17.24 -1.90 2.46
CA VAL A 90 18.49 -1.21 2.15
C VAL A 90 18.80 -1.37 0.67
N THR A 91 19.10 -0.26 0.01
CA THR A 91 19.47 -0.23 -1.41
C THR A 91 20.81 0.49 -1.58
N GLY A 92 21.78 -0.15 -2.22
CA GLY A 92 23.08 0.46 -2.46
C GLY A 92 23.72 -0.04 -3.75
N ILE A 93 24.91 0.43 -4.08
CA ILE A 93 25.70 -0.05 -5.22
C ILE A 93 26.18 -1.48 -4.98
N LYS A 94 26.39 -2.25 -6.06
CA LYS A 94 26.96 -3.61 -5.95
C LYS A 94 28.42 -3.55 -5.53
N ASP A 95 28.92 -4.59 -4.85
CA ASP A 95 30.30 -4.73 -4.37
C ASP A 95 31.33 -4.47 -5.47
N VAL A 96 31.03 -4.86 -6.70
CA VAL A 96 31.91 -4.65 -7.86
C VAL A 96 32.20 -3.17 -8.17
N PHE A 97 31.37 -2.26 -7.66
CA PHE A 97 31.55 -0.81 -7.81
C PHE A 97 32.16 -0.14 -6.57
N ALA A 98 32.47 -0.90 -5.52
CA ALA A 98 33.19 -0.40 -4.35
C ALA A 98 34.62 0.00 -4.72
N LEU A 99 35.08 1.17 -4.25
CA LEU A 99 36.40 1.71 -4.60
C LEU A 99 37.53 0.93 -3.96
N GLU A 100 37.34 0.44 -2.74
CA GLU A 100 38.35 -0.29 -1.94
C GLU A 100 37.98 -1.79 -1.80
N GLN A 101 37.09 -2.30 -2.66
CA GLN A 101 36.62 -3.69 -2.66
C GLN A 101 35.89 -4.08 -1.34
N GLU A 102 35.24 -3.14 -0.70
CA GLU A 102 34.47 -3.39 0.51
C GLU A 102 33.30 -4.37 0.22
N PRO A 103 32.99 -5.26 1.15
CA PRO A 103 31.87 -6.20 1.01
C PRO A 103 30.53 -5.51 1.30
N LEU A 104 30.11 -4.61 0.39
CA LEU A 104 28.94 -3.74 0.60
C LEU A 104 27.66 -4.53 0.83
N THR A 105 27.46 -5.66 0.14
CA THR A 105 26.28 -6.53 0.34
C THR A 105 26.21 -7.03 1.78
N GLN A 106 27.35 -7.37 2.40
CA GLN A 106 27.39 -7.76 3.81
C GLN A 106 27.02 -6.58 4.73
N GLU A 107 27.59 -5.40 4.47
CA GLU A 107 27.27 -4.18 5.22
C GLU A 107 25.79 -3.79 5.12
N TYR A 108 25.17 -3.93 3.94
CA TYR A 108 23.74 -3.70 3.75
C TYR A 108 22.90 -4.75 4.50
N THR A 109 23.37 -6.00 4.50
CA THR A 109 22.72 -7.08 5.28
C THR A 109 22.76 -6.77 6.76
N ASP A 110 23.93 -6.42 7.29
CA ASP A 110 24.11 -6.08 8.70
C ASP A 110 23.30 -4.86 9.11
N LEU A 111 23.16 -3.87 8.22
CA LEU A 111 22.33 -2.71 8.43
C LEU A 111 20.85 -3.06 8.45
N ALA A 112 20.34 -3.79 7.45
CA ALA A 112 18.93 -4.18 7.37
C ALA A 112 18.53 -5.06 8.57
N LEU A 113 19.34 -6.06 8.89
CA LEU A 113 19.12 -6.94 10.05
C LEU A 113 19.30 -6.19 11.38
N GLY A 114 20.25 -5.24 11.44
CA GLY A 114 20.46 -4.38 12.60
C GLY A 114 19.19 -3.59 12.94
N VAL A 115 18.66 -2.87 11.97
CA VAL A 115 17.41 -2.09 12.12
C VAL A 115 16.21 -2.98 12.43
N ALA A 116 16.10 -4.14 11.74
CA ALA A 116 14.96 -5.03 11.90
C ALA A 116 14.95 -5.81 13.22
N PHE A 117 16.13 -6.25 13.75
CA PHE A 117 16.22 -7.20 14.86
C PHE A 117 17.01 -6.70 16.07
N ARG A 118 17.75 -5.61 15.96
CA ARG A 118 18.57 -5.04 17.04
C ARG A 118 18.28 -3.55 17.24
N PRO A 119 17.01 -3.18 17.56
CA PRO A 119 16.66 -1.79 17.80
C PRO A 119 17.50 -1.22 18.94
N TYR A 120 17.72 0.09 18.94
CA TYR A 120 18.36 0.77 20.05
C TYR A 120 17.39 0.83 21.25
N LEU A 121 17.79 0.23 22.36
CA LEU A 121 17.00 0.17 23.59
C LEU A 121 17.76 0.82 24.75
N VAL A 122 17.03 1.56 25.58
CA VAL A 122 17.51 2.17 26.82
C VAL A 122 16.77 1.52 27.97
N GLU A 123 17.49 0.98 28.94
CA GLU A 123 16.93 0.27 30.12
C GLU A 123 15.90 -0.82 29.75
N GLY A 124 16.11 -1.49 28.60
CA GLY A 124 15.25 -2.58 28.14
C GLY A 124 13.94 -2.13 27.48
N SER A 125 13.83 -0.86 27.07
CA SER A 125 12.69 -0.28 26.36
C SER A 125 13.19 0.55 25.16
N PHE A 126 12.31 0.91 24.22
CA PHE A 126 12.66 1.93 23.22
C PHE A 126 13.02 3.24 23.92
N ASP A 127 14.02 3.95 23.36
CA ASP A 127 14.48 5.23 23.90
C ASP A 127 13.32 6.22 24.07
N PRO A 128 13.04 6.68 25.32
CA PRO A 128 11.91 7.57 25.58
C PRO A 128 11.97 8.89 24.82
N GLU A 129 13.17 9.42 24.54
CA GLU A 129 13.35 10.66 23.80
C GLU A 129 12.99 10.44 22.32
N ALA A 130 13.48 9.37 21.70
CA ALA A 130 13.13 9.00 20.34
C ALA A 130 11.62 8.77 20.19
N VAL A 131 11.02 8.01 21.11
CA VAL A 131 9.57 7.75 21.13
C VAL A 131 8.78 9.05 21.26
N ALA A 132 9.20 9.98 22.14
CA ALA A 132 8.51 11.25 22.32
C ALA A 132 8.54 12.13 21.04
N ILE A 133 9.67 12.18 20.36
CA ILE A 133 9.80 12.91 19.10
C ILE A 133 8.88 12.33 18.03
N GLU A 134 8.93 11.01 17.83
CA GLU A 134 8.14 10.37 16.77
C GLU A 134 6.63 10.36 17.08
N LYS A 135 6.24 10.34 18.36
CA LYS A 135 4.83 10.58 18.75
C LYS A 135 4.35 11.96 18.33
N GLN A 136 5.18 13.00 18.48
CA GLN A 136 4.81 14.35 18.02
C GLN A 136 4.68 14.41 16.50
N MET A 137 5.57 13.74 15.77
CA MET A 137 5.51 13.69 14.31
C MET A 137 4.27 12.92 13.82
N LEU A 138 3.98 11.76 14.42
CA LEU A 138 2.77 10.97 14.11
C LEU A 138 1.50 11.76 14.42
N LYS A 139 1.44 12.39 15.60
CA LYS A 139 0.31 13.21 16.02
C LYS A 139 0.05 14.36 15.04
N LYS A 140 1.11 15.08 14.66
CA LYS A 140 1.00 16.12 13.65
C LYS A 140 0.51 15.60 12.31
N ALA A 141 1.03 14.47 11.84
CA ALA A 141 0.58 13.86 10.58
C ALA A 141 -0.91 13.49 10.62
N LEU A 142 -1.40 12.95 11.75
CA LEU A 142 -2.81 12.62 11.95
C LEU A 142 -3.71 13.86 12.08
N GLU A 143 -3.22 14.93 12.70
CA GLU A 143 -3.91 16.23 12.78
C GLU A 143 -3.97 16.90 11.41
N ASP A 144 -2.88 16.85 10.63
CA ASP A 144 -2.80 17.44 9.30
C ASP A 144 -3.72 16.74 8.29
N GLU A 145 -4.10 15.49 8.55
CA GLU A 145 -5.14 14.77 7.75
C GLU A 145 -6.47 15.54 7.73
N LEU A 146 -6.83 16.22 8.82
CA LEU A 146 -8.04 17.06 8.90
C LEU A 146 -7.96 18.27 7.96
N ASN A 147 -6.76 18.71 7.59
CA ASN A 147 -6.52 19.81 6.68
C ASN A 147 -6.65 19.39 5.20
N ASP A 148 -6.34 18.14 4.87
CA ASP A 148 -6.60 17.55 3.56
C ASP A 148 -8.06 17.05 3.49
N LYS A 149 -8.95 17.90 3.00
CA LYS A 149 -10.39 17.60 2.93
C LYS A 149 -10.69 16.44 1.99
N GLN A 150 -9.86 16.15 1.01
CA GLN A 150 -10.02 14.98 0.15
C GLN A 150 -9.70 13.69 0.93
N LEU A 151 -8.56 13.65 1.60
CA LEU A 151 -8.16 12.52 2.43
C LEU A 151 -9.16 12.30 3.56
N TYR A 152 -9.59 13.37 4.23
CA TYR A 152 -10.61 13.29 5.27
C TYR A 152 -11.92 12.67 4.77
N CYS A 153 -12.43 13.10 3.59
CA CYS A 153 -13.61 12.54 2.96
C CYS A 153 -13.45 11.04 2.69
N GLN A 154 -12.32 10.63 2.14
CA GLN A 154 -12.00 9.22 1.89
C GLN A 154 -11.97 8.40 3.18
N ARG A 155 -11.42 8.94 4.27
CA ARG A 155 -11.37 8.28 5.59
C ARG A 155 -12.78 8.09 6.18
N GLN A 156 -13.63 9.12 6.09
CA GLN A 156 -15.02 8.99 6.54
C GLN A 156 -15.77 7.94 5.74
N ALA A 157 -15.60 7.93 4.42
CA ALA A 157 -16.19 6.91 3.55
C ALA A 157 -15.66 5.50 3.89
N SER A 158 -14.35 5.34 4.05
CA SER A 158 -13.71 4.05 4.42
C SER A 158 -14.19 3.55 5.78
N ARG A 159 -14.28 4.44 6.79
CA ARG A 159 -14.79 4.09 8.11
C ARG A 159 -16.24 3.57 8.03
N ALA A 160 -17.08 4.24 7.24
CA ALA A 160 -18.44 3.78 7.04
C ALA A 160 -18.51 2.47 6.25
N PHE A 161 -17.62 2.28 5.28
CA PHE A 161 -17.61 1.10 4.41
C PHE A 161 -17.12 -0.15 5.14
N PHE A 162 -15.97 -0.07 5.82
CA PHE A 162 -15.33 -1.22 6.47
C PHE A 162 -15.81 -1.46 7.90
N GLY A 163 -16.33 -0.42 8.59
CA GLY A 163 -16.74 -0.53 10.00
C GLY A 163 -15.63 -1.09 10.88
N ASP A 164 -15.97 -2.07 11.72
CA ASP A 164 -15.05 -2.74 12.65
C ASP A 164 -14.33 -3.95 12.03
N SER A 165 -14.42 -4.13 10.70
CA SER A 165 -13.69 -5.22 10.03
C SER A 165 -12.17 -4.99 10.11
N PRO A 166 -11.35 -6.04 10.04
CA PRO A 166 -9.88 -5.89 10.03
C PRO A 166 -9.37 -4.97 8.91
N ALA A 167 -10.06 -4.92 7.75
CA ALA A 167 -9.72 -4.02 6.64
C ALA A 167 -10.00 -2.53 6.96
N GLY A 168 -10.78 -2.24 8.00
CA GLY A 168 -11.03 -0.89 8.51
C GLY A 168 -9.99 -0.40 9.54
N VAL A 169 -9.10 -1.28 9.98
CA VAL A 169 -8.04 -0.91 10.94
C VAL A 169 -7.03 0.01 10.24
N ARG A 170 -6.85 1.19 10.81
CA ARG A 170 -5.96 2.21 10.25
C ARG A 170 -4.50 1.84 10.49
N GLN A 171 -3.75 1.77 9.41
CA GLN A 171 -2.30 1.53 9.48
C GLN A 171 -1.57 2.74 10.09
N GLU A 172 -2.08 3.96 9.90
CA GLU A 172 -1.55 5.20 10.49
C GLU A 172 -1.87 5.35 11.98
N GLY A 173 -2.64 4.42 12.56
CA GLY A 173 -3.06 4.49 13.97
C GLY A 173 -4.16 5.52 14.22
N TYR A 174 -4.32 5.88 15.48
CA TYR A 174 -5.42 6.70 15.97
C TYR A 174 -4.90 7.82 16.87
N LEU A 175 -5.31 9.06 16.58
CA LEU A 175 -4.82 10.28 17.23
C LEU A 175 -4.99 10.25 18.74
N GLU A 176 -6.14 9.77 19.18
CA GLU A 176 -6.51 9.68 20.61
C GLU A 176 -5.64 8.72 21.42
N GLU A 177 -4.91 7.81 20.77
CA GLU A 177 -4.08 6.79 21.41
C GLU A 177 -2.60 7.18 21.46
N VAL A 178 -2.14 8.08 20.58
CA VAL A 178 -0.71 8.41 20.41
C VAL A 178 -0.07 8.82 21.73
N ASP A 179 -0.75 9.68 22.52
CA ASP A 179 -0.22 10.17 23.79
C ASP A 179 -0.05 9.06 24.85
N GLY A 180 -0.87 8.01 24.76
CA GLY A 180 -0.84 6.87 25.69
C GLY A 180 0.26 5.84 25.43
N ILE A 181 0.82 5.77 24.20
CA ILE A 181 1.85 4.76 23.86
C ILE A 181 3.14 5.04 24.62
N THR A 182 3.63 4.03 25.34
CA THR A 182 4.95 4.06 26.02
C THR A 182 6.01 3.29 25.20
N GLY A 183 7.28 3.48 25.56
CA GLY A 183 8.38 2.68 24.97
C GLY A 183 8.22 1.18 25.25
N ALA A 184 7.61 0.80 26.37
CA ALA A 184 7.31 -0.60 26.71
C ALA A 184 6.17 -1.17 25.84
N ASP A 185 5.12 -0.40 25.58
CA ASP A 185 4.03 -0.81 24.69
C ASP A 185 4.57 -1.01 23.26
N LEU A 186 5.42 -0.11 22.81
CA LEU A 186 6.06 -0.19 21.50
C LEU A 186 6.97 -1.42 21.39
N LEU A 187 7.74 -1.73 22.46
CA LEU A 187 8.57 -2.94 22.51
C LEU A 187 7.71 -4.21 22.49
N SER A 188 6.60 -4.22 23.22
CA SER A 188 5.65 -5.34 23.19
C SER A 188 5.07 -5.57 21.80
N ALA A 189 4.61 -4.51 21.12
CA ALA A 189 4.10 -4.58 19.75
C ALA A 189 5.18 -5.08 18.76
N TYR A 190 6.41 -4.59 18.89
CA TYR A 190 7.56 -5.05 18.09
C TYR A 190 7.84 -6.54 18.31
N GLN A 191 7.90 -7.01 19.57
CA GLN A 191 8.14 -8.41 19.89
C GLN A 191 7.02 -9.33 19.39
N GLN A 192 5.76 -8.89 19.50
CA GLN A 192 4.60 -9.61 18.98
C GLN A 192 4.68 -9.71 17.43
N MET A 193 5.03 -8.62 16.75
CA MET A 193 5.24 -8.62 15.31
C MET A 193 6.34 -9.62 14.92
N LEU A 194 7.52 -9.56 15.55
CA LEU A 194 8.61 -10.49 15.25
C LEU A 194 8.22 -11.96 15.47
N SER A 195 7.45 -12.24 16.54
CA SER A 195 7.00 -13.60 16.85
C SER A 195 5.98 -14.11 15.81
N ALA A 196 5.00 -13.29 15.44
CA ALA A 196 3.80 -13.73 14.71
C ALA A 196 3.88 -13.51 13.18
N ALA A 197 4.70 -12.57 12.69
CA ALA A 197 4.69 -12.19 11.29
C ALA A 197 5.09 -13.32 10.33
N GLN A 198 4.45 -13.35 9.17
CA GLN A 198 5.01 -14.00 7.99
C GLN A 198 6.12 -13.12 7.44
N ILE A 199 7.29 -13.70 7.18
CA ILE A 199 8.46 -12.94 6.72
C ILE A 199 8.77 -13.28 5.27
N GLU A 200 8.93 -12.25 4.46
CA GLU A 200 9.46 -12.37 3.10
C GLU A 200 10.81 -11.62 3.04
N LEU A 201 11.90 -12.36 2.89
CA LEU A 201 13.22 -11.80 2.58
C LEU A 201 13.31 -11.61 1.08
N VAL A 202 13.52 -10.39 0.64
CA VAL A 202 13.71 -10.08 -0.79
C VAL A 202 15.15 -9.67 -1.03
N VAL A 203 15.84 -10.38 -1.94
CA VAL A 203 17.24 -10.11 -2.31
C VAL A 203 17.34 -9.92 -3.81
N LEU A 204 17.59 -8.68 -4.24
CA LEU A 204 17.66 -8.30 -5.64
C LEU A 204 19.04 -7.74 -5.99
N GLY A 205 19.57 -8.13 -7.15
CA GLY A 205 20.81 -7.59 -7.67
C GLY A 205 22.08 -8.18 -7.06
N CYS A 206 21.96 -9.16 -6.16
CA CYS A 206 23.08 -9.88 -5.54
C CYS A 206 23.44 -11.14 -6.32
N THR A 207 24.65 -11.66 -6.12
CA THR A 207 25.03 -12.99 -6.61
C THR A 207 24.34 -14.08 -5.79
N GLN A 208 24.32 -15.31 -6.29
CA GLN A 208 23.75 -16.45 -5.55
C GLN A 208 24.48 -16.71 -4.22
N GLU A 209 25.80 -16.52 -4.20
CA GLU A 209 26.60 -16.66 -2.98
C GLU A 209 26.26 -15.58 -1.95
N GLN A 210 26.18 -14.32 -2.37
CA GLN A 210 25.73 -13.22 -1.51
C GLN A 210 24.31 -13.44 -0.98
N CYS A 211 23.41 -13.91 -1.82
CA CYS A 211 22.05 -14.25 -1.41
C CYS A 211 22.04 -15.35 -0.31
N ALA A 212 22.86 -16.38 -0.45
CA ALA A 212 22.99 -17.42 0.56
C ALA A 212 23.56 -16.89 1.90
N GLN A 213 24.48 -15.91 1.84
CA GLN A 213 25.02 -15.23 3.03
C GLN A 213 23.94 -14.40 3.71
N VAL A 214 23.15 -13.61 2.95
CA VAL A 214 22.01 -12.84 3.48
C VAL A 214 20.99 -13.75 4.15
N GLN A 215 20.63 -14.86 3.50
CA GLN A 215 19.73 -15.88 4.06
C GLN A 215 20.25 -16.43 5.37
N THR A 216 21.52 -16.83 5.43
CA THR A 216 22.15 -17.38 6.64
C THR A 216 22.14 -16.37 7.78
N ALA A 217 22.46 -15.11 7.50
CA ALA A 217 22.45 -14.04 8.47
C ALA A 217 21.03 -13.78 9.03
N LEU A 218 20.00 -13.80 8.18
CA LEU A 218 18.61 -13.67 8.65
C LEU A 218 18.22 -14.85 9.55
N LEU A 219 18.53 -16.08 9.16
CA LEU A 219 18.20 -17.27 9.95
C LEU A 219 18.91 -17.27 11.32
N ASP A 220 20.13 -16.76 11.41
CA ASP A 220 20.84 -16.57 12.69
C ASP A 220 20.08 -15.58 13.59
N GLN A 221 19.63 -14.43 13.06
CA GLN A 221 18.79 -13.50 13.86
C GLN A 221 17.48 -14.16 14.31
N LEU A 222 16.79 -14.87 13.43
CA LEU A 222 15.53 -15.54 13.74
C LEU A 222 15.68 -16.66 14.77
N SER A 223 16.85 -17.31 14.87
CA SER A 223 17.12 -18.34 15.87
C SER A 223 17.06 -17.81 17.30
N ARG A 224 17.23 -16.51 17.48
CA ARG A 224 17.18 -15.79 18.77
C ARG A 224 15.78 -15.28 19.13
N VAL A 225 14.83 -15.39 18.21
CA VAL A 225 13.45 -14.95 18.40
C VAL A 225 12.54 -16.18 18.56
N GLN A 226 11.73 -16.18 19.61
CA GLN A 226 10.69 -17.21 19.79
C GLN A 226 9.56 -16.96 18.79
N ARG A 227 9.60 -17.69 17.66
CA ARG A 227 8.64 -17.53 16.56
C ARG A 227 7.44 -18.47 16.70
N ALA A 228 6.25 -17.91 16.46
CA ALA A 228 4.99 -18.62 16.30
C ALA A 228 4.21 -17.96 15.14
N PRO A 229 4.67 -18.15 13.87
CA PRO A 229 4.09 -17.45 12.72
C PRO A 229 2.59 -17.71 12.61
N GLN A 230 1.80 -16.64 12.51
CA GLN A 230 0.36 -16.73 12.31
C GLN A 230 0.03 -16.65 10.82
N PRO A 231 -1.02 -17.35 10.34
CA PRO A 231 -1.51 -17.15 8.99
C PRO A 231 -2.00 -15.72 8.81
N LEU A 232 -1.84 -15.19 7.61
CA LEU A 232 -2.44 -13.90 7.25
C LEU A 232 -3.96 -14.04 7.17
N GLU A 233 -4.65 -12.96 7.52
CA GLU A 233 -6.10 -12.87 7.32
C GLU A 233 -6.42 -12.95 5.83
N PRO A 234 -7.47 -13.68 5.45
CA PRO A 234 -7.86 -13.80 4.05
C PRO A 234 -8.36 -12.46 3.50
N ASN A 235 -8.26 -12.32 2.18
CA ASN A 235 -8.88 -11.20 1.48
C ASN A 235 -10.40 -11.24 1.67
N ILE A 236 -10.98 -10.10 2.01
CA ILE A 236 -12.42 -9.96 2.20
C ILE A 236 -13.00 -9.00 1.16
N ALA A 237 -14.30 -9.10 0.94
CA ALA A 237 -15.07 -8.05 0.32
C ALA A 237 -16.30 -7.75 1.20
N MET A 238 -16.62 -6.48 1.32
CA MET A 238 -17.82 -6.09 2.05
C MET A 238 -19.07 -6.54 1.27
N PRO A 239 -20.09 -7.10 1.92
CA PRO A 239 -21.30 -7.51 1.23
C PRO A 239 -22.01 -6.29 0.63
N PRO A 240 -22.72 -6.44 -0.49
CA PRO A 240 -23.54 -5.37 -1.05
C PRO A 240 -24.69 -5.02 -0.09
N GLU A 241 -24.93 -3.74 0.10
CA GLU A 241 -26.06 -3.23 0.88
C GLU A 241 -27.27 -2.94 -0.02
N GLN A 242 -28.49 -3.14 0.49
CA GLN A 242 -29.71 -2.85 -0.26
C GLN A 242 -29.85 -1.36 -0.55
N THR A 243 -29.42 -0.51 0.37
CA THR A 243 -29.45 0.95 0.23
C THR A 243 -28.06 1.51 0.59
N PRO A 244 -27.43 2.28 -0.32
CA PRO A 244 -26.13 2.89 -0.02
C PRO A 244 -26.22 3.83 1.18
N ARG A 245 -25.22 3.80 2.04
CA ARG A 245 -25.10 4.75 3.15
C ARG A 245 -24.70 6.11 2.61
N GLN A 246 -25.50 7.13 2.95
CA GLN A 246 -25.25 8.51 2.59
C GLN A 246 -24.68 9.26 3.80
N LEU A 247 -23.49 9.83 3.65
CA LEU A 247 -22.83 10.63 4.67
C LEU A 247 -22.67 12.05 4.13
N THR A 248 -23.25 13.01 4.79
CA THR A 248 -23.05 14.43 4.47
C THR A 248 -22.52 15.13 5.71
N GLN A 249 -21.41 15.83 5.55
CA GLN A 249 -20.80 16.63 6.61
C GLN A 249 -20.58 18.05 6.14
N CYS A 250 -20.95 19.01 7.01
CA CYS A 250 -20.72 20.42 6.77
C CYS A 250 -19.29 20.79 7.14
N PHE A 251 -18.57 21.35 6.17
CA PHE A 251 -17.20 21.76 6.34
C PHE A 251 -16.94 23.05 5.57
N ASP A 252 -16.16 23.96 6.13
CA ASP A 252 -15.74 25.15 5.39
C ASP A 252 -14.64 24.77 4.40
N THR A 253 -15.06 24.55 3.15
CA THR A 253 -14.18 24.17 2.04
C THR A 253 -14.48 25.05 0.83
N VAL A 254 -13.43 25.30 0.02
CA VAL A 254 -13.60 26.00 -1.26
C VAL A 254 -14.42 25.17 -2.25
N GLN A 255 -14.28 23.86 -2.22
CA GLN A 255 -14.92 22.90 -3.08
C GLN A 255 -15.50 21.75 -2.25
N ALA A 256 -16.66 21.25 -2.63
CA ALA A 256 -17.17 20.02 -2.08
C ALA A 256 -16.26 18.83 -2.45
N LYS A 257 -16.15 17.84 -1.56
CA LYS A 257 -15.44 16.58 -1.79
C LYS A 257 -16.43 15.44 -1.76
N LEU A 258 -16.42 14.65 -2.82
CA LEU A 258 -17.26 13.46 -2.98
C LEU A 258 -16.37 12.22 -3.02
N CYS A 259 -16.65 11.25 -2.16
CA CYS A 259 -16.05 9.92 -2.18
C CYS A 259 -17.16 8.88 -2.22
N MET A 260 -17.16 8.04 -3.26
CA MET A 260 -18.14 6.97 -3.44
C MET A 260 -17.39 5.64 -3.41
N LEU A 261 -17.82 4.71 -2.55
CA LEU A 261 -17.24 3.39 -2.40
C LEU A 261 -18.21 2.31 -2.88
N PHE A 262 -17.71 1.47 -3.77
CA PHE A 262 -18.43 0.36 -4.37
C PHE A 262 -17.80 -0.95 -3.93
N THR A 263 -18.63 -1.94 -3.64
CA THR A 263 -18.15 -3.29 -3.37
C THR A 263 -18.32 -4.19 -4.60
N LEU A 264 -17.33 -5.09 -4.79
CA LEU A 264 -17.45 -6.23 -5.71
C LEU A 264 -18.35 -7.34 -5.11
N GLY A 265 -18.62 -7.30 -3.79
CA GLY A 265 -19.45 -8.27 -3.07
C GLY A 265 -18.77 -9.63 -2.84
N ARG A 266 -17.56 -9.82 -3.36
CA ARG A 266 -16.74 -11.02 -3.23
C ARG A 266 -15.26 -10.69 -3.35
N PRO A 267 -14.35 -11.54 -2.85
CA PRO A 267 -12.93 -11.42 -3.14
C PRO A 267 -12.67 -11.50 -4.66
N MET A 268 -11.75 -10.66 -5.15
CA MET A 268 -11.31 -10.69 -6.54
C MET A 268 -10.51 -11.98 -6.81
N GLN A 269 -10.76 -12.61 -7.96
CA GLN A 269 -9.98 -13.75 -8.40
C GLN A 269 -8.69 -13.27 -9.14
N PRO A 270 -7.53 -13.93 -8.96
CA PRO A 270 -6.29 -13.53 -9.62
C PRO A 270 -6.41 -13.39 -11.15
N GLN A 271 -7.20 -14.28 -11.78
CA GLN A 271 -7.43 -14.29 -13.25
C GLN A 271 -8.20 -13.07 -13.76
N GLU A 272 -8.90 -12.37 -12.89
CA GLU A 272 -9.68 -11.17 -13.22
C GLU A 272 -8.84 -9.88 -13.21
N LEU A 273 -7.60 -9.95 -12.71
CA LEU A 273 -6.78 -8.77 -12.46
C LEU A 273 -6.53 -7.94 -13.72
N ALA A 274 -6.26 -8.59 -14.86
CA ALA A 274 -6.03 -7.91 -16.14
C ALA A 274 -7.29 -7.15 -16.61
N ALA A 275 -8.45 -7.81 -16.55
CA ALA A 275 -9.73 -7.20 -16.92
C ALA A 275 -10.13 -6.11 -15.92
N MET A 276 -9.85 -6.28 -14.64
CA MET A 276 -10.11 -5.27 -13.60
C MET A 276 -9.25 -4.02 -13.81
N ARG A 277 -7.98 -4.16 -14.14
CA ARG A 277 -7.11 -3.02 -14.48
C ARG A 277 -7.68 -2.19 -15.64
N LEU A 278 -8.15 -2.85 -16.70
CA LEU A 278 -8.82 -2.17 -17.82
C LEU A 278 -10.16 -1.56 -17.42
N ALA A 279 -10.96 -2.24 -16.62
CA ALA A 279 -12.25 -1.76 -16.14
C ALA A 279 -12.10 -0.44 -15.36
N ILE A 280 -11.15 -0.41 -14.44
CA ILE A 280 -10.86 0.80 -13.64
C ILE A 280 -10.27 1.91 -14.50
N ALA A 281 -9.31 1.60 -15.40
CA ALA A 281 -8.72 2.59 -16.30
C ALA A 281 -9.78 3.23 -17.21
N LEU A 282 -10.68 2.43 -17.75
CA LEU A 282 -11.76 2.87 -18.64
C LEU A 282 -12.80 3.71 -17.87
N TYR A 283 -13.13 3.34 -16.65
CA TYR A 283 -14.11 4.05 -15.86
C TYR A 283 -13.60 5.41 -15.39
N GLY A 284 -12.49 5.45 -14.64
CA GLY A 284 -11.98 6.69 -14.05
C GLY A 284 -10.48 6.67 -13.70
N GLY A 285 -9.75 5.61 -14.04
CA GLY A 285 -8.36 5.43 -13.66
C GLY A 285 -7.34 6.00 -14.65
N SER A 286 -7.76 6.67 -15.72
CA SER A 286 -6.88 7.24 -16.74
C SER A 286 -7.35 8.61 -17.23
N ALA A 287 -6.48 9.35 -17.91
CA ALA A 287 -6.84 10.62 -18.54
C ALA A 287 -7.76 10.44 -19.76
N THR A 288 -7.92 9.22 -20.28
CA THR A 288 -8.84 8.87 -21.37
C THR A 288 -10.10 8.17 -20.84
N SER A 289 -10.30 8.11 -19.53
CA SER A 289 -11.45 7.46 -18.91
C SER A 289 -12.76 8.22 -19.10
N ARG A 290 -13.88 7.52 -18.96
CA ARG A 290 -15.21 8.12 -19.09
C ARG A 290 -15.46 9.20 -18.04
N LEU A 291 -15.07 8.98 -16.79
CA LEU A 291 -15.21 10.01 -15.75
C LEU A 291 -14.42 11.27 -16.10
N PHE A 292 -13.21 11.12 -16.63
CA PHE A 292 -12.41 12.28 -17.02
C PHE A 292 -13.03 13.00 -18.23
N LEU A 293 -13.30 12.29 -19.32
CA LEU A 293 -13.73 12.91 -20.58
C LEU A 293 -15.18 13.39 -20.54
N ARG A 294 -16.08 12.66 -19.87
CA ARG A 294 -17.52 12.95 -19.95
C ARG A 294 -18.03 13.75 -18.75
N VAL A 295 -17.53 13.46 -17.52
CA VAL A 295 -18.00 14.16 -16.32
C VAL A 295 -17.21 15.43 -16.09
N ARG A 296 -15.86 15.36 -16.23
CA ARG A 296 -15.01 16.52 -16.02
C ARG A 296 -14.97 17.44 -17.24
N GLU A 297 -14.57 16.91 -18.44
CA GLU A 297 -14.30 17.74 -19.60
C GLU A 297 -15.58 18.16 -20.35
N ALA A 298 -16.50 17.24 -20.61
CA ALA A 298 -17.69 17.54 -21.41
C ALA A 298 -18.81 18.21 -20.59
N GLN A 299 -19.03 17.79 -19.33
CA GLN A 299 -20.11 18.33 -18.49
C GLN A 299 -19.61 19.41 -17.51
N HIS A 300 -18.30 19.58 -17.34
CA HIS A 300 -17.66 20.54 -16.42
C HIS A 300 -18.17 20.47 -14.97
N LEU A 301 -18.57 19.27 -14.51
CA LEU A 301 -19.17 19.08 -13.18
C LEU A 301 -18.12 19.00 -12.05
N CYS A 302 -16.85 18.79 -12.37
CA CYS A 302 -15.82 18.57 -11.36
C CYS A 302 -14.44 19.05 -11.82
N TYR A 303 -13.58 19.37 -10.86
CA TYR A 303 -12.17 19.71 -11.10
C TYR A 303 -11.31 18.46 -11.31
N TYR A 304 -11.64 17.40 -10.62
CA TYR A 304 -11.10 16.07 -10.82
C TYR A 304 -12.18 15.02 -10.54
N CYS A 305 -12.11 13.92 -11.23
CA CYS A 305 -12.93 12.74 -10.98
C CYS A 305 -12.10 11.51 -11.37
N SER A 306 -11.85 10.61 -10.42
CA SER A 306 -11.00 9.45 -10.65
C SER A 306 -11.52 8.23 -9.93
N SER A 307 -11.25 7.04 -10.48
CA SER A 307 -11.52 5.77 -9.83
C SER A 307 -10.22 5.00 -9.51
N SER A 308 -10.25 4.24 -8.43
CA SER A 308 -9.20 3.30 -8.03
C SER A 308 -9.81 2.02 -7.49
N PHE A 309 -9.02 0.95 -7.44
CA PHE A 309 -9.49 -0.36 -6.96
C PHE A 309 -8.48 -1.00 -6.01
N GLN A 310 -8.97 -1.50 -4.90
CA GLN A 310 -8.21 -2.24 -3.90
C GLN A 310 -8.49 -3.74 -4.05
N SER A 311 -7.54 -4.47 -4.60
CA SER A 311 -7.72 -5.90 -4.93
C SER A 311 -7.92 -6.80 -3.71
N PHE A 312 -7.39 -6.43 -2.54
CA PHE A 312 -7.50 -7.21 -1.31
C PHE A 312 -8.87 -7.09 -0.62
N THR A 313 -9.60 -6.03 -0.91
CA THR A 313 -10.90 -5.75 -0.29
C THR A 313 -12.06 -5.73 -1.29
N GLY A 314 -11.76 -5.89 -2.59
CA GLY A 314 -12.78 -5.79 -3.63
C GLY A 314 -13.49 -4.43 -3.68
N CYS A 315 -12.85 -3.38 -3.16
CA CYS A 315 -13.40 -2.05 -3.07
C CYS A 315 -12.95 -1.18 -4.25
N MET A 316 -13.89 -0.60 -4.98
CA MET A 316 -13.66 0.48 -5.94
C MET A 316 -14.04 1.81 -5.30
N ALA A 317 -13.12 2.77 -5.33
CA ALA A 317 -13.36 4.13 -4.86
C ALA A 317 -13.43 5.09 -6.04
N VAL A 318 -14.42 5.99 -6.03
CA VAL A 318 -14.48 7.16 -6.92
C VAL A 318 -14.34 8.41 -6.07
N ASN A 319 -13.38 9.26 -6.42
CA ASN A 319 -13.11 10.51 -5.73
C ASN A 319 -13.28 11.69 -6.67
N SER A 320 -13.96 12.73 -6.21
CA SER A 320 -14.21 13.93 -7.01
C SER A 320 -14.17 15.21 -6.17
N GLY A 321 -13.66 16.27 -6.76
CA GLY A 321 -13.75 17.64 -6.24
C GLY A 321 -14.71 18.45 -7.11
N VAL A 322 -15.80 18.95 -6.53
CA VAL A 322 -16.93 19.54 -7.28
C VAL A 322 -17.33 20.89 -6.70
N GLU A 323 -18.01 21.71 -7.50
CA GLU A 323 -18.73 22.85 -6.95
C GLU A 323 -19.85 22.38 -6.01
N HIS A 324 -20.11 23.12 -4.94
CA HIS A 324 -21.11 22.75 -3.95
C HIS A 324 -22.50 22.53 -4.56
N ALA A 325 -22.89 23.39 -5.50
CA ALA A 325 -24.18 23.33 -6.19
C ALA A 325 -24.30 22.14 -7.14
N ASP A 326 -23.18 21.60 -7.63
CA ASP A 326 -23.15 20.51 -8.62
C ASP A 326 -22.89 19.13 -8.01
N ALA A 327 -22.76 19.02 -6.67
CA ALA A 327 -22.40 17.79 -6.00
C ALA A 327 -23.33 16.60 -6.34
N LEU A 328 -24.65 16.81 -6.30
CA LEU A 328 -25.62 15.77 -6.65
C LEU A 328 -25.60 15.42 -8.14
N ARG A 329 -25.46 16.42 -9.01
CA ARG A 329 -25.33 16.19 -10.46
C ARG A 329 -24.09 15.38 -10.80
N ALA A 330 -22.95 15.69 -10.14
CA ALA A 330 -21.73 14.94 -10.31
C ALA A 330 -21.87 13.49 -9.82
N GLN A 331 -22.52 13.27 -8.67
CA GLN A 331 -22.80 11.92 -8.17
C GLN A 331 -23.67 11.13 -9.15
N GLN A 332 -24.73 11.74 -9.70
CA GLN A 332 -25.58 11.10 -10.70
C GLN A 332 -24.82 10.81 -12.00
N ALA A 333 -23.99 11.75 -12.47
CA ALA A 333 -23.15 11.55 -13.66
C ALA A 333 -22.15 10.40 -13.48
N VAL A 334 -21.53 10.30 -12.32
CA VAL A 334 -20.61 9.18 -11.97
C VAL A 334 -21.34 7.84 -12.07
N LEU A 335 -22.56 7.72 -11.51
CA LEU A 335 -23.37 6.51 -11.59
C LEU A 335 -23.83 6.20 -13.01
N ALA A 336 -24.26 7.22 -13.76
CA ALA A 336 -24.71 7.07 -15.14
C ALA A 336 -23.58 6.57 -16.07
N GLU A 337 -22.34 7.02 -15.87
CA GLU A 337 -21.19 6.51 -16.63
C GLU A 337 -20.86 5.05 -16.28
N LEU A 338 -21.00 4.63 -15.01
CA LEU A 338 -20.86 3.22 -14.64
C LEU A 338 -21.95 2.36 -15.31
N GLU A 339 -23.20 2.79 -15.25
CA GLU A 339 -24.31 2.11 -15.89
C GLU A 339 -24.12 2.05 -17.42
N GLY A 340 -23.67 3.15 -18.03
CA GLY A 340 -23.35 3.23 -19.45
C GLY A 340 -22.26 2.23 -19.87
N LEU A 341 -21.26 1.97 -19.02
CA LEU A 341 -20.25 0.91 -19.26
C LEU A 341 -20.85 -0.50 -19.10
N CYS A 342 -21.81 -0.67 -18.18
CA CYS A 342 -22.45 -1.96 -17.93
C CYS A 342 -23.45 -2.35 -19.03
N THR A 343 -24.15 -1.40 -19.65
CA THR A 343 -25.28 -1.66 -20.56
C THR A 343 -25.01 -1.26 -22.02
N GLY A 344 -24.23 -0.21 -22.22
CA GLY A 344 -23.93 0.36 -23.52
C GLY A 344 -22.69 -0.22 -24.21
N PRO A 345 -22.34 0.31 -25.39
CA PRO A 345 -21.14 -0.09 -26.09
C PRO A 345 -19.88 0.42 -25.38
N ILE A 346 -18.83 -0.37 -25.45
CA ILE A 346 -17.46 0.03 -25.15
C ILE A 346 -16.76 0.08 -26.51
N GLU A 347 -16.36 1.27 -26.94
CA GLU A 347 -15.73 1.45 -28.25
C GLU A 347 -14.33 0.84 -28.23
N ALA A 348 -13.92 0.26 -29.36
CA ALA A 348 -12.62 -0.41 -29.47
C ALA A 348 -11.45 0.56 -29.23
N GLU A 349 -11.56 1.80 -29.71
CA GLU A 349 -10.55 2.84 -29.51
C GLU A 349 -10.43 3.25 -28.04
N GLU A 350 -11.55 3.43 -27.33
CA GLU A 350 -11.62 3.75 -25.91
C GLU A 350 -10.91 2.68 -25.05
N LEU A 351 -11.16 1.40 -25.36
CA LEU A 351 -10.52 0.27 -24.70
C LEU A 351 -9.02 0.20 -24.97
N GLU A 352 -8.63 0.46 -26.22
CA GLU A 352 -7.23 0.39 -26.66
C GLU A 352 -6.39 1.55 -26.10
N ASP A 353 -6.96 2.73 -25.96
CA ASP A 353 -6.29 3.87 -25.33
C ASP A 353 -5.98 3.60 -23.85
N CYS A 354 -6.94 3.06 -23.13
CA CYS A 354 -6.74 2.64 -21.73
C CYS A 354 -5.70 1.52 -21.62
N ARG A 355 -5.77 0.52 -22.52
CA ARG A 355 -4.79 -0.58 -22.59
C ARG A 355 -3.37 -0.06 -22.78
N ARG A 356 -3.18 0.85 -23.75
CA ARG A 356 -1.90 1.48 -24.06
C ARG A 356 -1.32 2.22 -22.85
N GLY A 357 -2.17 2.97 -22.14
CA GLY A 357 -1.77 3.66 -20.91
C GLY A 357 -1.28 2.71 -19.81
N ILE A 358 -1.99 1.59 -19.58
CA ILE A 358 -1.59 0.58 -18.60
C ILE A 358 -0.28 -0.10 -19.03
N LEU A 359 -0.15 -0.49 -20.30
CA LEU A 359 1.07 -1.12 -20.81
C LEU A 359 2.29 -0.22 -20.64
N SER A 360 2.14 1.08 -20.95
CA SER A 360 3.21 2.07 -20.72
C SER A 360 3.59 2.20 -19.24
N ALA A 361 2.62 2.18 -18.33
CA ALA A 361 2.92 2.19 -16.89
C ALA A 361 3.63 0.90 -16.44
N MET A 362 3.28 -0.25 -17.05
CA MET A 362 3.94 -1.52 -16.75
C MET A 362 5.39 -1.59 -17.26
N ASP A 363 5.76 -0.84 -18.32
CA ASP A 363 7.14 -0.77 -18.81
C ASP A 363 8.09 -0.25 -17.72
N GLY A 364 7.64 0.71 -16.89
CA GLY A 364 8.43 1.28 -15.80
C GLY A 364 8.63 0.35 -14.58
N VAL A 365 7.85 -0.73 -14.44
CA VAL A 365 7.97 -1.66 -13.29
C VAL A 365 9.36 -2.28 -13.21
N GLU A 366 9.90 -2.68 -14.35
CA GLU A 366 11.21 -3.33 -14.44
C GLU A 366 12.39 -2.35 -14.45
N ASP A 367 12.16 -1.05 -14.38
CA ASP A 367 13.22 -0.03 -14.44
C ASP A 367 13.87 0.26 -13.09
N THR A 368 13.26 -0.18 -11.99
CA THR A 368 13.80 -0.01 -10.64
C THR A 368 13.73 -1.30 -9.84
N LEU A 369 14.67 -1.49 -8.90
CA LEU A 369 14.62 -2.62 -7.97
C LEU A 369 13.38 -2.57 -7.07
N GLY A 370 12.98 -1.37 -6.62
CA GLY A 370 11.75 -1.19 -5.84
C GLY A 370 10.49 -1.51 -6.64
N GLY A 371 10.44 -1.19 -7.94
CA GLY A 371 9.35 -1.56 -8.84
C GLY A 371 9.21 -3.08 -8.97
N LEU A 372 10.33 -3.78 -9.22
CA LEU A 372 10.38 -5.23 -9.27
C LEU A 372 9.93 -5.87 -7.95
N GLU A 373 10.47 -5.40 -6.81
CA GLU A 373 10.11 -5.88 -5.50
C GLU A 373 8.60 -5.73 -5.25
N ASN A 374 8.08 -4.51 -5.45
CA ASN A 374 6.65 -4.25 -5.23
C ASN A 374 5.76 -5.11 -6.14
N TRP A 375 6.15 -5.30 -7.40
CA TRP A 375 5.42 -6.18 -8.32
C TRP A 375 5.29 -7.59 -7.76
N TYR A 376 6.41 -8.23 -7.49
CA TYR A 376 6.40 -9.64 -7.07
C TYR A 376 5.87 -9.83 -5.65
N TYR A 377 6.11 -8.85 -4.75
CA TYR A 377 5.52 -8.90 -3.42
C TYR A 377 3.98 -8.81 -3.47
N MET A 378 3.44 -7.95 -4.33
CA MET A 378 1.99 -7.88 -4.54
C MET A 378 1.43 -9.15 -5.20
N GLU A 379 2.17 -9.82 -6.09
CA GLU A 379 1.77 -11.11 -6.66
C GLU A 379 1.75 -12.21 -5.57
N ILE A 380 2.77 -12.26 -4.71
CA ILE A 380 2.81 -13.18 -3.55
C ILE A 380 1.56 -13.03 -2.68
N LEU A 381 1.18 -11.80 -2.37
CA LEU A 381 0.03 -11.50 -1.51
C LEU A 381 -1.32 -11.84 -2.16
N ARG A 382 -1.39 -11.83 -3.48
CA ARG A 382 -2.59 -12.25 -4.23
C ARG A 382 -2.72 -13.77 -4.34
N GLY A 383 -1.66 -14.48 -4.11
CA GLY A 383 -1.60 -15.95 -4.21
C GLY A 383 -0.81 -16.44 -5.42
N GLU A 384 -0.45 -17.70 -5.41
CA GLU A 384 0.29 -18.35 -6.50
C GLU A 384 -0.65 -18.82 -7.64
N PRO A 385 -0.15 -18.90 -8.89
CA PRO A 385 1.23 -18.61 -9.31
C PRO A 385 1.50 -17.11 -9.49
N MET A 386 2.70 -16.68 -9.11
CA MET A 386 3.17 -15.30 -9.36
C MET A 386 3.31 -15.04 -10.87
N GLN A 387 2.73 -13.95 -11.34
CA GLN A 387 2.89 -13.53 -12.73
C GLN A 387 4.12 -12.63 -12.91
N THR A 388 4.89 -12.87 -13.97
CA THR A 388 5.88 -11.91 -14.42
C THR A 388 5.21 -10.68 -15.06
N PRO A 389 5.85 -9.51 -15.08
CA PRO A 389 5.33 -8.35 -15.81
C PRO A 389 4.97 -8.69 -17.26
N SER A 390 5.78 -9.50 -17.93
CA SER A 390 5.55 -9.92 -19.33
C SER A 390 4.28 -10.79 -19.46
N GLN A 391 4.04 -11.74 -18.53
CA GLN A 391 2.79 -12.54 -18.53
C GLN A 391 1.57 -11.66 -18.29
N ALA A 392 1.63 -10.76 -17.30
CA ALA A 392 0.53 -9.84 -17.02
C ALA A 392 0.23 -8.89 -18.19
N ARG A 393 1.26 -8.48 -18.97
CA ARG A 393 1.08 -7.72 -20.21
C ARG A 393 0.36 -8.54 -21.28
N ALA A 394 0.73 -9.81 -21.46
CA ALA A 394 0.06 -10.71 -22.40
C ALA A 394 -1.42 -10.91 -22.03
N ASP A 395 -1.70 -11.13 -20.72
CA ASP A 395 -3.07 -11.25 -20.25
C ASP A 395 -3.86 -9.96 -20.50
N LEU A 396 -3.28 -8.80 -20.22
CA LEU A 396 -3.92 -7.49 -20.47
C LEU A 396 -4.26 -7.31 -21.96
N CYS A 397 -3.37 -7.73 -22.87
CA CYS A 397 -3.61 -7.67 -24.32
C CYS A 397 -4.75 -8.59 -24.78
N SER A 398 -5.03 -9.67 -24.06
CA SER A 398 -6.08 -10.63 -24.41
C SER A 398 -7.49 -10.20 -23.95
N VAL A 399 -7.59 -9.24 -23.03
CA VAL A 399 -8.88 -8.83 -22.43
C VAL A 399 -9.80 -8.22 -23.49
N GLN A 400 -11.06 -8.67 -23.48
CA GLN A 400 -12.12 -8.18 -24.36
C GLN A 400 -13.11 -7.29 -23.60
N ALA A 401 -13.83 -6.42 -24.32
CA ALA A 401 -14.80 -5.50 -23.74
C ALA A 401 -15.88 -6.19 -22.88
N ASP A 402 -16.30 -7.38 -23.26
CA ASP A 402 -17.31 -8.14 -22.50
C ASP A 402 -16.82 -8.59 -21.12
N GLN A 403 -15.54 -8.92 -20.98
CA GLN A 403 -14.94 -9.26 -19.68
C GLN A 403 -14.92 -8.02 -18.76
N VAL A 404 -14.56 -6.86 -19.30
CA VAL A 404 -14.63 -5.57 -18.60
C VAL A 404 -16.05 -5.28 -18.12
N ARG A 405 -17.03 -5.41 -19.03
CA ARG A 405 -18.45 -5.17 -18.73
C ARG A 405 -18.98 -6.11 -17.66
N GLN A 406 -18.65 -7.40 -17.72
CA GLN A 406 -19.07 -8.40 -16.73
C GLN A 406 -18.54 -8.09 -15.33
N LEU A 407 -17.33 -7.56 -15.22
CA LEU A 407 -16.75 -7.14 -13.92
C LEU A 407 -17.44 -5.88 -13.39
N LEU A 408 -17.61 -4.86 -14.23
CA LEU A 408 -18.23 -3.61 -13.80
C LEU A 408 -19.69 -3.80 -13.33
N ARG A 409 -20.44 -4.73 -13.92
CA ARG A 409 -21.80 -5.10 -13.50
C ARG A 409 -21.91 -5.66 -12.08
N GLN A 410 -20.80 -6.14 -11.51
CA GLN A 410 -20.79 -6.72 -10.17
C GLN A 410 -20.63 -5.66 -9.08
N PHE A 411 -20.18 -4.45 -9.44
CA PHE A 411 -20.01 -3.39 -8.46
C PHE A 411 -21.35 -2.81 -8.01
N THR A 412 -21.52 -2.71 -6.69
CA THR A 412 -22.67 -2.09 -6.03
C THR A 412 -22.19 -0.93 -5.18
N LEU A 413 -22.80 0.25 -5.33
CA LEU A 413 -22.52 1.39 -4.45
C LEU A 413 -22.93 1.05 -3.01
N SER A 414 -22.01 1.23 -2.07
CA SER A 414 -22.25 0.95 -0.65
C SER A 414 -22.22 2.22 0.19
N VAL A 415 -21.33 3.17 -0.14
CA VAL A 415 -21.18 4.42 0.62
C VAL A 415 -21.01 5.58 -0.35
N SER A 416 -21.71 6.69 -0.07
CA SER A 416 -21.45 7.99 -0.68
C SER A 416 -21.20 8.99 0.44
N CYS A 417 -19.99 9.57 0.49
CA CYS A 417 -19.61 10.58 1.45
C CYS A 417 -19.39 11.92 0.74
N LEU A 418 -20.09 12.95 1.22
CA LEU A 418 -20.03 14.30 0.71
C LEU A 418 -19.61 15.26 1.82
N LEU A 419 -18.50 15.98 1.61
CA LEU A 419 -18.16 17.15 2.41
C LEU A 419 -18.59 18.40 1.63
N THR A 420 -19.42 19.25 2.22
CA THR A 420 -19.96 20.45 1.58
C THR A 420 -20.16 21.58 2.58
N LYS A 421 -20.43 22.80 2.12
CA LYS A 421 -20.80 23.93 2.98
C LYS A 421 -22.21 23.79 3.56
N GLU A 422 -22.47 24.48 4.68
CA GLU A 422 -23.83 24.61 5.22
C GLU A 422 -24.78 25.24 4.19
N GLY A 423 -26.02 24.75 4.14
CA GLY A 423 -27.11 25.32 3.34
C GLY A 423 -27.26 24.74 1.93
N VAL A 424 -26.42 23.76 1.53
CA VAL A 424 -26.68 22.99 0.30
C VAL A 424 -27.68 21.87 0.64
N SER A 425 -28.93 22.01 0.21
CA SER A 425 -29.95 20.98 0.36
C SER A 425 -29.51 19.71 -0.40
N VAL A 426 -29.23 18.66 0.32
CA VAL A 426 -28.89 17.34 -0.22
C VAL A 426 -30.20 16.48 -0.37
N HIS A 427 -31.35 17.15 -0.30
CA HIS A 427 -32.68 16.53 -0.42
C HIS A 427 -33.36 17.04 -1.70
N GLU A 428 -33.26 16.23 -2.76
CA GLU A 428 -34.34 15.97 -3.72
C GLU A 428 -33.99 14.75 -4.57
#